data_54d721b14fe88c2121e254e4b48b0207
#
_entry.id   54d721b14fe88c2121e254e4b48b0207
#
_cell.length_a   1.000
_cell.length_b   1.000
_cell.length_c   1.000
_cell.angle_alpha   90.00
_cell.angle_beta   90.00
_cell.angle_gamma   90.00
#
_symmetry.space_group_name_H-M   'P 1'
#
loop_
_entity.id
_entity.type
_entity.pdbx_description
1 polymer ?
#
loop_
_entity_poly.entity_id
_entity_poly.type
_entity_poly.pdbx_seq_one_letter_code
_entity_poly.pdbx_strand_id
1 'polypeptide(L)'
;TEKKEIKTPRKWRKKAVIGVAVLAVAAVIGIAFSIYHRPKTYEGGAQITYTDKGKSYKVLLSFSEEGGMTGHAQGERTDTLSEGMNSALPCQLYVLNKDTGELAGEEFSKEVESCKVDTKPSEGSQKMEYVEPVYNESFPNAAYVSDINYVSDSGTNDIQWTLTMKNGDTIFLSTRLTIEKQPAVSYYAEDTPMETTEELNALLASIEEEVSSDTPVYLHLPAVTYDGDITFGDHVWGISGSKDGDAVTTFTGTVSIKGHDGNYADLSGINFEGKGGIGLDAYCLVLLTDCNFTGWDTAAVSQNGAWVNAMECTFANNTVGLKFSTTMAYGTAPNYVNNTFADNGTAVCIDSLPGNEVIDFAGSVFSGNDTDIENKADHAVDTAKATFE
;
A
#
# COMPACT_ATOMS: atom_id res chain seq x y z
N THR A 1 71.30 -62.93 2.48
CA THR A 1 70.16 -62.01 2.80
C THR A 1 69.39 -61.69 1.50
N GLU A 2 68.31 -62.45 1.25
CA GLU A 2 67.48 -62.29 0.08
C GLU A 2 66.52 -61.04 0.27
N LYS A 3 66.58 -60.14 -0.69
CA LYS A 3 65.63 -59.05 -0.82
C LYS A 3 64.33 -59.57 -1.47
N LYS A 4 63.28 -59.73 -0.71
CA LYS A 4 61.91 -59.96 -1.22
C LYS A 4 61.36 -58.71 -1.91
N GLU A 5 61.28 -58.76 -3.26
CA GLU A 5 60.50 -57.76 -4.04
C GLU A 5 59.00 -57.93 -3.79
N ILE A 6 58.35 -56.91 -3.22
CA ILE A 6 56.89 -56.87 -3.04
C ILE A 6 56.31 -56.49 -4.39
N LYS A 7 55.80 -57.44 -5.15
CA LYS A 7 55.02 -57.18 -6.38
C LYS A 7 53.59 -56.66 -5.98
N THR A 8 53.36 -55.37 -6.16
CA THR A 8 52.01 -54.81 -6.06
C THR A 8 51.07 -55.39 -7.12
N PRO A 9 49.88 -55.84 -6.79
CA PRO A 9 48.98 -56.53 -7.74
C PRO A 9 48.54 -55.56 -8.86
N ARG A 10 48.69 -56.03 -10.10
CA ARG A 10 48.39 -55.33 -11.37
C ARG A 10 46.98 -54.75 -11.44
N LYS A 11 46.03 -55.24 -10.61
CA LYS A 11 44.66 -54.75 -10.47
C LYS A 11 44.53 -53.34 -9.75
N TRP A 12 45.46 -53.03 -8.84
CA TRP A 12 45.47 -51.74 -8.14
C TRP A 12 45.97 -50.61 -9.04
N ARG A 13 46.93 -50.85 -9.90
CA ARG A 13 47.40 -49.84 -10.85
C ARG A 13 46.32 -49.45 -11.86
N LYS A 14 45.49 -50.39 -12.35
CA LYS A 14 44.38 -50.08 -13.26
C LYS A 14 43.29 -49.24 -12.58
N LYS A 15 42.94 -49.52 -11.32
CA LYS A 15 41.95 -48.73 -10.55
C LYS A 15 42.46 -47.30 -10.24
N ALA A 16 43.76 -47.17 -9.91
CA ALA A 16 44.36 -45.84 -9.67
C ALA A 16 44.42 -44.99 -10.95
N VAL A 17 44.75 -45.59 -12.09
CA VAL A 17 44.80 -44.90 -13.40
C VAL A 17 43.39 -44.48 -13.84
N ILE A 18 42.36 -45.30 -13.61
CA ILE A 18 40.97 -44.96 -13.92
C ILE A 18 40.50 -43.84 -12.99
N GLY A 19 40.80 -43.86 -11.68
CA GLY A 19 40.45 -42.81 -10.73
C GLY A 19 41.09 -41.45 -11.08
N VAL A 20 42.37 -41.46 -11.48
CA VAL A 20 43.05 -40.21 -11.92
C VAL A 20 42.49 -39.71 -13.26
N ALA A 21 42.15 -40.61 -14.19
CA ALA A 21 41.52 -40.20 -15.45
C ALA A 21 40.12 -39.60 -15.25
N VAL A 22 39.29 -40.13 -14.35
CA VAL A 22 37.98 -39.60 -14.02
C VAL A 22 38.09 -38.22 -13.33
N LEU A 23 39.04 -38.05 -12.41
CA LEU A 23 39.29 -36.74 -11.77
C LEU A 23 39.84 -35.70 -12.78
N ALA A 24 40.68 -36.12 -13.71
CA ALA A 24 41.20 -35.23 -14.75
C ALA A 24 40.11 -34.81 -15.73
N VAL A 25 39.21 -35.72 -16.12
CA VAL A 25 38.03 -35.39 -16.97
C VAL A 25 37.07 -34.48 -16.23
N ALA A 26 36.78 -34.72 -14.95
CA ALA A 26 35.95 -33.86 -14.13
C ALA A 26 36.55 -32.45 -13.94
N ALA A 27 37.90 -32.38 -13.77
CA ALA A 27 38.61 -31.10 -13.70
C ALA A 27 38.59 -30.33 -15.03
N VAL A 28 38.77 -31.03 -16.15
CA VAL A 28 38.70 -30.42 -17.50
C VAL A 28 37.26 -29.94 -17.80
N ILE A 29 36.24 -30.72 -17.43
CA ILE A 29 34.83 -30.29 -17.56
C ILE A 29 34.57 -29.10 -16.67
N GLY A 30 35.02 -29.09 -15.41
CA GLY A 30 34.91 -27.97 -14.50
C GLY A 30 35.63 -26.71 -15.00
N ILE A 31 36.83 -26.85 -15.55
CA ILE A 31 37.60 -25.74 -16.16
C ILE A 31 36.94 -25.28 -17.46
N ALA A 32 36.46 -26.18 -18.32
CA ALA A 32 35.74 -25.84 -19.53
C ALA A 32 34.42 -25.11 -19.19
N PHE A 33 33.71 -25.56 -18.16
CA PHE A 33 32.48 -24.88 -17.69
C PHE A 33 32.80 -23.48 -17.15
N SER A 34 33.86 -23.29 -16.39
CA SER A 34 34.29 -21.99 -15.88
C SER A 34 34.87 -21.05 -16.96
N ILE A 35 35.39 -21.60 -18.07
CA ILE A 35 35.85 -20.80 -19.22
C ILE A 35 34.69 -20.41 -20.14
N TYR A 36 33.65 -21.27 -20.26
CA TYR A 36 32.50 -21.01 -21.11
C TYR A 36 31.47 -20.10 -20.46
N HIS A 37 31.44 -19.96 -19.15
CA HIS A 37 30.49 -19.12 -18.43
C HIS A 37 31.24 -18.10 -17.57
N ARG A 38 31.74 -17.05 -18.21
CA ARG A 38 32.17 -15.86 -17.45
C ARG A 38 30.89 -15.07 -17.09
N PRO A 39 30.68 -14.82 -15.80
CA PRO A 39 29.57 -13.96 -15.37
C PRO A 39 29.56 -12.65 -16.15
N LYS A 40 28.40 -12.23 -16.60
CA LYS A 40 28.18 -11.00 -17.34
C LYS A 40 27.46 -10.01 -16.47
N THR A 41 27.77 -8.74 -16.70
CA THR A 41 27.02 -7.63 -16.12
C THR A 41 26.15 -7.01 -17.19
N TYR A 42 24.89 -6.83 -16.88
CA TYR A 42 23.88 -6.15 -17.69
C TYR A 42 23.49 -4.88 -16.99
N GLU A 43 23.70 -3.73 -17.61
CA GLU A 43 23.38 -2.43 -17.07
C GLU A 43 22.35 -1.75 -17.98
N GLY A 44 21.27 -1.22 -17.38
CA GLY A 44 20.20 -0.52 -18.10
C GLY A 44 19.59 0.57 -17.23
N GLY A 45 18.76 1.41 -17.87
CA GLY A 45 17.82 2.25 -17.14
C GLY A 45 16.65 1.41 -16.62
N ALA A 46 15.43 1.86 -16.86
CA ALA A 46 14.23 1.12 -16.39
C ALA A 46 13.97 -0.20 -17.13
N GLN A 47 14.75 -0.56 -18.15
CA GLN A 47 14.62 -1.84 -18.85
C GLN A 47 15.92 -2.32 -19.46
N ILE A 48 16.04 -3.65 -19.59
CA ILE A 48 17.09 -4.32 -20.36
C ILE A 48 16.54 -5.54 -21.10
N THR A 49 17.36 -6.08 -22.04
CA THR A 49 17.21 -7.44 -22.54
C THR A 49 18.24 -8.33 -21.87
N TYR A 50 17.79 -9.38 -21.19
CA TYR A 50 18.62 -10.43 -20.62
C TYR A 50 18.47 -11.72 -21.40
N THR A 51 19.55 -12.43 -21.67
CA THR A 51 19.53 -13.70 -22.40
C THR A 51 20.29 -14.77 -21.62
N ASP A 52 19.63 -15.88 -21.32
CA ASP A 52 20.20 -17.07 -20.71
C ASP A 52 19.67 -18.34 -21.36
N LYS A 53 20.54 -19.32 -21.57
CA LYS A 53 20.22 -20.66 -22.13
C LYS A 53 19.38 -20.60 -23.43
N GLY A 54 19.59 -19.58 -24.24
CA GLY A 54 18.89 -19.39 -25.51
C GLY A 54 17.49 -18.74 -25.39
N LYS A 55 17.05 -18.37 -24.19
CA LYS A 55 15.85 -17.58 -23.95
C LYS A 55 16.20 -16.11 -23.75
N SER A 56 15.42 -15.23 -24.32
CA SER A 56 15.58 -13.78 -24.17
C SER A 56 14.40 -13.19 -23.42
N TYR A 57 14.72 -12.39 -22.41
CA TYR A 57 13.73 -11.72 -21.55
C TYR A 57 13.86 -10.20 -21.66
N LYS A 58 12.72 -9.52 -21.69
CA LYS A 58 12.63 -8.10 -21.40
C LYS A 58 12.39 -7.95 -19.90
N VAL A 59 13.36 -7.41 -19.19
CA VAL A 59 13.29 -7.14 -17.75
C VAL A 59 13.11 -5.65 -17.57
N LEU A 60 12.08 -5.22 -16.83
CA LEU A 60 11.72 -3.81 -16.71
C LEU A 60 11.15 -3.45 -15.34
N LEU A 61 11.29 -2.16 -15.00
CA LEU A 61 10.68 -1.55 -13.81
C LEU A 61 9.45 -0.74 -14.22
N SER A 62 8.40 -0.81 -13.40
CA SER A 62 7.18 -0.02 -13.56
C SER A 62 6.57 0.31 -12.19
N PHE A 63 5.92 1.47 -12.08
CA PHE A 63 5.04 1.85 -10.96
C PHE A 63 3.57 1.60 -11.30
N SER A 64 3.28 1.04 -12.47
CA SER A 64 1.94 0.73 -12.95
C SER A 64 1.87 -0.74 -13.34
N GLU A 65 0.89 -1.48 -12.83
CA GLU A 65 0.68 -2.87 -13.18
C GLU A 65 0.36 -3.02 -14.67
N GLU A 66 -0.57 -2.23 -15.20
CA GLU A 66 -0.93 -2.24 -16.62
C GLU A 66 0.29 -1.96 -17.51
N GLY A 67 1.08 -0.92 -17.17
CA GLY A 67 2.31 -0.59 -17.87
C GLY A 67 3.31 -1.74 -17.85
N GLY A 68 3.53 -2.33 -16.68
CA GLY A 68 4.43 -3.47 -16.50
C GLY A 68 4.01 -4.69 -17.30
N MET A 69 2.75 -5.08 -17.22
CA MET A 69 2.18 -6.22 -17.98
C MET A 69 2.27 -6.05 -19.49
N THR A 70 2.10 -4.82 -19.97
CA THR A 70 2.20 -4.50 -21.42
C THR A 70 3.65 -4.19 -21.86
N GLY A 71 4.61 -4.28 -20.95
CA GLY A 71 6.03 -4.10 -21.24
C GLY A 71 6.47 -2.65 -21.35
N HIS A 72 5.74 -1.70 -20.76
CA HIS A 72 6.12 -0.29 -20.71
C HIS A 72 6.95 -0.02 -19.45
N ALA A 73 8.25 0.20 -19.63
CA ALA A 73 9.14 0.58 -18.57
C ALA A 73 8.97 2.06 -18.20
N GLN A 74 8.99 2.36 -16.91
CA GLN A 74 8.98 3.73 -16.40
C GLN A 74 10.37 4.12 -15.89
N GLY A 75 11.06 4.98 -16.64
CA GLY A 75 12.38 5.50 -16.26
C GLY A 75 12.32 6.58 -15.20
N GLU A 76 11.19 7.24 -15.07
CA GLU A 76 10.91 8.26 -14.07
C GLU A 76 9.42 8.34 -13.76
N ARG A 77 9.13 8.76 -12.54
CA ARG A 77 7.79 9.09 -12.07
C ARG A 77 7.87 10.31 -11.17
N THR A 78 6.91 11.21 -11.30
CA THR A 78 6.66 12.29 -10.35
C THR A 78 5.36 12.00 -9.61
N ASP A 79 5.39 12.20 -8.30
CA ASP A 79 4.23 12.14 -7.42
C ASP A 79 4.17 13.43 -6.60
N THR A 80 2.99 13.82 -6.14
CA THR A 80 2.78 15.01 -5.32
C THR A 80 2.36 14.60 -3.93
N LEU A 81 2.95 15.22 -2.90
CA LEU A 81 2.62 14.92 -1.51
C LEU A 81 2.56 16.20 -0.69
N SER A 82 1.47 16.34 0.07
CA SER A 82 1.27 17.50 0.94
C SER A 82 2.32 17.58 2.03
N GLU A 83 2.68 18.79 2.42
CA GLU A 83 3.65 19.05 3.46
C GLU A 83 3.33 18.31 4.77
N GLY A 84 4.32 17.67 5.35
CA GLY A 84 4.17 16.87 6.58
C GLY A 84 3.63 15.45 6.40
N MET A 85 3.17 15.08 5.20
CA MET A 85 2.64 13.75 4.93
C MET A 85 3.72 12.73 4.54
N ASN A 86 3.39 11.46 4.69
CA ASN A 86 4.14 10.32 4.19
C ASN A 86 3.26 9.43 3.30
N SER A 87 3.88 8.68 2.43
CA SER A 87 3.21 7.71 1.57
C SER A 87 4.16 6.60 1.13
N ALA A 88 3.61 5.58 0.47
CA ALA A 88 4.37 4.50 -0.12
C ALA A 88 3.88 4.21 -1.55
N LEU A 89 4.80 3.79 -2.41
CA LEU A 89 4.50 3.45 -3.79
C LEU A 89 5.20 2.13 -4.17
N PRO A 90 4.47 1.13 -4.68
CA PRO A 90 5.09 -0.11 -5.15
C PRO A 90 5.90 0.13 -6.42
N CYS A 91 7.20 -0.11 -6.36
CA CYS A 91 8.07 -0.24 -7.51
C CYS A 91 8.14 -1.72 -7.89
N GLN A 92 7.76 -2.06 -9.12
CA GLN A 92 7.49 -3.42 -9.56
C GLN A 92 8.47 -3.82 -10.66
N LEU A 93 9.02 -5.02 -10.57
CA LEU A 93 9.87 -5.61 -11.59
C LEU A 93 9.08 -6.62 -12.40
N TYR A 94 8.96 -6.40 -13.68
CA TYR A 94 8.29 -7.27 -14.65
C TYR A 94 9.28 -7.96 -15.57
N VAL A 95 8.94 -9.17 -15.96
CA VAL A 95 9.71 -9.95 -16.90
C VAL A 95 8.79 -10.51 -17.97
N LEU A 96 9.06 -10.18 -19.22
CA LEU A 96 8.34 -10.70 -20.36
C LEU A 96 9.29 -11.53 -21.24
N ASN A 97 8.79 -12.62 -21.80
CA ASN A 97 9.48 -13.32 -22.88
C ASN A 97 9.57 -12.38 -24.10
N LYS A 98 10.76 -12.12 -24.59
CA LYS A 98 10.98 -11.15 -25.65
C LYS A 98 10.37 -11.57 -27.00
N ASP A 99 10.25 -12.89 -27.24
CA ASP A 99 9.79 -13.42 -28.50
C ASP A 99 8.25 -13.52 -28.55
N THR A 100 7.60 -13.84 -27.42
CA THR A 100 6.12 -13.98 -27.34
C THR A 100 5.43 -12.77 -26.75
N GLY A 101 6.13 -11.96 -25.95
CA GLY A 101 5.53 -10.86 -25.18
C GLY A 101 4.77 -11.30 -23.93
N GLU A 102 4.75 -12.60 -23.62
CA GLU A 102 4.05 -13.13 -22.46
C GLU A 102 4.84 -12.91 -21.17
N LEU A 103 4.11 -12.81 -20.04
CA LEU A 103 4.72 -12.73 -18.71
C LEU A 103 5.55 -13.98 -18.41
N ALA A 104 6.76 -13.79 -17.93
CA ALA A 104 7.71 -14.84 -17.61
C ALA A 104 8.33 -14.69 -16.21
N GLY A 105 7.70 -13.89 -15.33
CA GLY A 105 8.20 -13.56 -14.00
C GLY A 105 8.45 -14.79 -13.12
N GLU A 106 7.50 -15.72 -13.08
CA GLU A 106 7.61 -16.95 -12.27
C GLU A 106 8.76 -17.85 -12.74
N GLU A 107 8.94 -18.01 -14.04
CA GLU A 107 10.06 -18.82 -14.58
C GLU A 107 11.40 -18.13 -14.31
N PHE A 108 11.47 -16.83 -14.56
CA PHE A 108 12.68 -16.03 -14.38
C PHE A 108 13.11 -15.97 -12.91
N SER A 109 12.18 -15.81 -11.96
CA SER A 109 12.49 -15.75 -10.53
C SER A 109 13.16 -17.01 -10.01
N LYS A 110 12.89 -18.17 -10.60
CA LYS A 110 13.55 -19.44 -10.28
C LYS A 110 15.05 -19.46 -10.61
N GLU A 111 15.51 -18.62 -11.52
CA GLU A 111 16.93 -18.48 -11.90
C GLU A 111 17.62 -17.32 -11.15
N VAL A 112 16.90 -16.53 -10.36
CA VAL A 112 17.45 -15.46 -9.51
C VAL A 112 18.00 -16.07 -8.22
N GLU A 113 19.20 -15.68 -7.82
CA GLU A 113 19.84 -16.02 -6.54
C GLU A 113 19.50 -14.98 -5.48
N SER A 114 19.58 -13.69 -5.85
CA SER A 114 19.18 -12.58 -4.97
C SER A 114 18.66 -11.39 -5.75
N CYS A 115 17.74 -10.67 -5.15
CA CYS A 115 17.20 -9.41 -5.65
C CYS A 115 17.32 -8.37 -4.54
N LYS A 116 17.84 -7.17 -4.84
CA LYS A 116 18.03 -6.08 -3.87
C LYS A 116 17.61 -4.76 -4.49
N VAL A 117 17.15 -3.87 -3.64
CA VAL A 117 16.85 -2.48 -3.97
C VAL A 117 17.70 -1.56 -3.10
N ASP A 118 18.07 -0.40 -3.61
CA ASP A 118 18.63 0.72 -2.85
C ASP A 118 18.11 2.02 -3.45
N THR A 119 18.00 3.06 -2.61
CA THR A 119 17.58 4.39 -3.01
C THR A 119 18.71 5.37 -2.82
N LYS A 120 18.95 6.21 -3.84
CA LYS A 120 19.97 7.26 -3.81
C LYS A 120 19.34 8.63 -3.98
N PRO A 121 19.35 9.47 -2.93
CA PRO A 121 18.83 10.81 -3.03
C PRO A 121 19.71 11.69 -3.93
N SER A 122 19.09 12.56 -4.72
CA SER A 122 19.74 13.67 -5.39
C SER A 122 20.18 14.74 -4.38
N GLU A 123 21.02 15.67 -4.79
CA GLU A 123 21.44 16.78 -3.93
C GLU A 123 20.21 17.58 -3.44
N GLY A 124 20.13 17.79 -2.12
CA GLY A 124 19.01 18.48 -1.46
C GLY A 124 17.79 17.62 -1.18
N SER A 125 17.81 16.33 -1.55
CA SER A 125 16.71 15.37 -1.30
C SER A 125 16.99 14.51 -0.07
N GLN A 126 15.92 14.03 0.59
CA GLN A 126 16.03 13.03 1.66
C GLN A 126 16.00 11.64 1.07
N LYS A 127 16.74 10.70 1.68
CA LYS A 127 16.73 9.30 1.27
C LYS A 127 15.35 8.69 1.51
N MET A 128 14.77 8.11 0.47
CA MET A 128 13.57 7.29 0.60
C MET A 128 13.93 5.93 1.18
N GLU A 129 13.09 5.41 2.06
CA GLU A 129 13.21 4.05 2.59
C GLU A 129 12.57 3.07 1.61
N TYR A 130 12.90 1.79 1.73
CA TYR A 130 12.33 0.74 0.88
C TYR A 130 12.13 -0.57 1.66
N VAL A 131 11.18 -1.36 1.20
CA VAL A 131 11.00 -2.74 1.67
C VAL A 131 11.80 -3.66 0.76
N GLU A 132 12.50 -4.65 1.33
CA GLU A 132 13.26 -5.63 0.53
C GLU A 132 12.35 -6.31 -0.50
N PRO A 133 12.83 -6.47 -1.75
CA PRO A 133 12.01 -7.01 -2.82
C PRO A 133 11.52 -8.42 -2.53
N VAL A 134 10.21 -8.62 -2.64
CA VAL A 134 9.57 -9.92 -2.45
C VAL A 134 8.63 -10.23 -3.60
N TYR A 135 8.34 -11.51 -3.81
CA TYR A 135 7.16 -11.90 -4.57
C TYR A 135 5.92 -11.53 -3.73
N ASN A 136 4.99 -10.77 -4.32
CA ASN A 136 3.82 -10.27 -3.61
C ASN A 136 2.54 -10.82 -4.28
N GLU A 137 1.66 -11.46 -3.48
CA GLU A 137 0.40 -12.01 -3.96
C GLU A 137 -0.57 -10.93 -4.49
N SER A 138 -0.46 -9.69 -3.99
CA SER A 138 -1.23 -8.53 -4.47
C SER A 138 -0.84 -8.08 -5.88
N PHE A 139 0.36 -8.45 -6.33
CA PHE A 139 0.86 -8.15 -7.68
C PHE A 139 1.38 -9.43 -8.34
N PRO A 140 0.51 -10.42 -8.62
CA PRO A 140 0.93 -11.75 -9.07
C PRO A 140 1.62 -11.76 -10.44
N ASN A 141 1.46 -10.69 -11.22
CA ASN A 141 2.08 -10.54 -12.55
C ASN A 141 3.51 -9.97 -12.48
N ALA A 142 3.89 -9.35 -11.37
CA ALA A 142 5.25 -8.88 -11.15
C ALA A 142 6.16 -10.01 -10.66
N ALA A 143 7.42 -10.03 -11.11
CA ALA A 143 8.41 -10.97 -10.61
C ALA A 143 8.88 -10.60 -9.19
N TYR A 144 8.99 -9.31 -8.89
CA TYR A 144 9.33 -8.77 -7.56
C TYR A 144 8.65 -7.41 -7.37
N VAL A 145 8.35 -7.08 -6.11
CA VAL A 145 7.81 -5.78 -5.70
C VAL A 145 8.59 -5.26 -4.50
N SER A 146 8.88 -3.98 -4.50
CA SER A 146 9.47 -3.25 -3.37
C SER A 146 8.64 -1.98 -3.14
N ASP A 147 8.11 -1.81 -1.94
CA ASP A 147 7.44 -0.57 -1.57
C ASP A 147 8.48 0.50 -1.23
N ILE A 148 8.38 1.63 -1.90
CA ILE A 148 9.23 2.79 -1.69
C ILE A 148 8.47 3.78 -0.80
N ASN A 149 8.96 3.96 0.43
CA ASN A 149 8.37 4.84 1.42
C ASN A 149 9.01 6.23 1.33
N TYR A 150 8.20 7.28 1.28
CA TYR A 150 8.65 8.64 1.11
C TYR A 150 7.83 9.63 1.95
N VAL A 151 8.42 10.77 2.19
CA VAL A 151 7.79 11.93 2.85
C VAL A 151 7.78 13.11 1.87
N SER A 152 7.03 14.16 2.20
CA SER A 152 6.92 15.37 1.35
C SER A 152 8.28 16.01 0.99
N ASP A 153 9.28 15.89 1.86
CA ASP A 153 10.64 16.41 1.67
C ASP A 153 11.61 15.42 1.00
N SER A 154 11.14 14.27 0.55
CA SER A 154 11.99 13.25 -0.09
C SER A 154 12.63 13.73 -1.39
N GLY A 155 11.99 14.68 -2.10
CA GLY A 155 12.52 15.21 -3.36
C GLY A 155 12.76 14.08 -4.38
N THR A 156 13.92 14.11 -5.06
CA THR A 156 14.23 13.14 -6.12
C THR A 156 15.18 12.05 -5.63
N ASN A 157 14.83 10.79 -5.87
CA ASN A 157 15.66 9.62 -5.58
C ASN A 157 15.77 8.70 -6.82
N ASP A 158 16.98 8.21 -7.10
CA ASP A 158 17.20 7.10 -8.02
C ASP A 158 16.98 5.79 -7.27
N ILE A 159 16.08 4.95 -7.76
CA ILE A 159 15.77 3.62 -7.23
C ILE A 159 16.55 2.60 -8.05
N GLN A 160 17.49 1.89 -7.41
CA GLN A 160 18.41 0.97 -8.06
C GLN A 160 18.09 -0.47 -7.67
N TRP A 161 17.88 -1.30 -8.67
CA TRP A 161 17.64 -2.74 -8.53
C TRP A 161 18.87 -3.51 -8.94
N THR A 162 19.25 -4.51 -8.15
CA THR A 162 20.36 -5.42 -8.44
C THR A 162 19.87 -6.85 -8.32
N LEU A 163 19.87 -7.58 -9.43
CA LEU A 163 19.59 -9.01 -9.44
C LEU A 163 20.88 -9.78 -9.67
N THR A 164 21.15 -10.77 -8.83
CA THR A 164 22.20 -11.75 -9.04
C THR A 164 21.54 -13.04 -9.51
N MET A 165 21.98 -13.55 -10.66
CA MET A 165 21.46 -14.77 -11.25
C MET A 165 22.25 -15.99 -10.77
N LYS A 166 21.63 -17.17 -10.70
CA LYS A 166 22.30 -18.42 -10.30
C LYS A 166 23.49 -18.82 -11.19
N ASN A 167 23.53 -18.32 -12.43
CA ASN A 167 24.67 -18.50 -13.32
C ASN A 167 25.82 -17.52 -13.05
N GLY A 168 25.68 -16.63 -12.05
CA GLY A 168 26.62 -15.59 -11.68
C GLY A 168 26.46 -14.26 -12.42
N ASP A 169 25.57 -14.16 -13.40
CA ASP A 169 25.29 -12.90 -14.10
C ASP A 169 24.66 -11.90 -13.13
N THR A 170 24.89 -10.62 -13.37
CA THR A 170 24.31 -9.52 -12.59
C THR A 170 23.55 -8.57 -13.50
N ILE A 171 22.34 -8.20 -13.08
CA ILE A 171 21.47 -7.26 -13.78
C ILE A 171 21.28 -6.04 -12.90
N PHE A 172 21.58 -4.84 -13.45
CA PHE A 172 21.31 -3.56 -12.83
C PHE A 172 20.23 -2.82 -13.60
N LEU A 173 19.20 -2.41 -12.88
CA LEU A 173 18.12 -1.56 -13.40
C LEU A 173 17.99 -0.33 -12.51
N SER A 174 17.51 0.77 -13.07
CA SER A 174 17.23 1.97 -12.30
C SER A 174 16.04 2.72 -12.84
N THR A 175 15.28 3.30 -11.93
CA THR A 175 14.21 4.26 -12.21
C THR A 175 14.34 5.42 -11.24
N ARG A 176 13.62 6.52 -11.51
CA ARG A 176 13.64 7.74 -10.69
C ARG A 176 12.26 8.03 -10.16
N LEU A 177 12.17 8.37 -8.87
CA LEU A 177 10.96 8.88 -8.25
C LEU A 177 11.23 10.29 -7.73
N THR A 178 10.40 11.25 -8.14
CA THR A 178 10.41 12.62 -7.66
C THR A 178 9.15 12.89 -6.88
N ILE A 179 9.29 13.43 -5.67
CA ILE A 179 8.16 13.91 -4.87
C ILE A 179 8.14 15.42 -4.93
N GLU A 180 7.07 15.97 -5.47
CA GLU A 180 6.79 17.40 -5.48
C GLU A 180 6.00 17.75 -4.23
N LYS A 181 6.60 18.56 -3.35
CA LYS A 181 5.95 19.00 -2.12
C LYS A 181 4.86 20.00 -2.47
N GLN A 182 3.63 19.68 -2.06
CA GLN A 182 2.49 20.57 -2.17
C GLN A 182 2.33 21.36 -0.86
N PRO A 183 2.19 22.69 -0.91
CA PRO A 183 1.86 23.48 0.26
C PRO A 183 0.55 23.00 0.89
N ALA A 184 0.51 22.97 2.20
CA ALA A 184 -0.69 22.69 2.98
C ALA A 184 -0.84 23.75 4.08
N VAL A 185 -2.06 23.93 4.57
CA VAL A 185 -2.34 24.84 5.68
C VAL A 185 -2.72 24.00 6.90
N SER A 186 -2.09 24.27 8.03
CA SER A 186 -2.38 23.57 9.28
C SER A 186 -2.86 24.54 10.36
N TYR A 187 -3.89 24.16 11.08
CA TYR A 187 -4.44 24.92 12.19
C TYR A 187 -4.36 24.09 13.47
N TYR A 188 -3.83 24.71 14.53
CA TYR A 188 -3.65 24.10 15.85
C TYR A 188 -4.41 24.90 16.89
N ALA A 189 -5.03 24.24 17.86
CA ALA A 189 -5.80 24.90 18.92
C ALA A 189 -4.99 25.88 19.77
N GLU A 190 -3.66 25.71 19.84
CA GLU A 190 -2.78 26.63 20.57
C GLU A 190 -2.71 28.03 19.93
N ASP A 191 -2.87 28.10 18.61
CA ASP A 191 -2.71 29.34 17.83
C ASP A 191 -4.00 29.82 17.17
N THR A 192 -5.05 28.98 17.14
CA THR A 192 -6.29 29.25 16.41
C THR A 192 -7.50 28.93 17.29
N PRO A 193 -8.44 29.88 17.49
CA PRO A 193 -9.67 29.61 18.24
C PRO A 193 -10.49 28.51 17.57
N MET A 194 -10.69 27.40 18.27
CA MET A 194 -11.53 26.26 17.85
C MET A 194 -12.00 25.42 19.06
N GLU A 195 -12.14 26.05 20.24
CA GLU A 195 -12.54 25.33 21.44
C GLU A 195 -14.08 25.21 21.57
N THR A 196 -14.84 25.95 20.74
CA THR A 196 -16.29 25.91 20.69
C THR A 196 -16.82 25.66 19.29
N THR A 197 -18.07 25.22 19.17
CA THR A 197 -18.73 25.02 17.87
C THR A 197 -18.77 26.32 17.05
N GLU A 198 -19.02 27.45 17.67
CA GLU A 198 -19.03 28.75 17.02
C GLU A 198 -17.67 29.15 16.47
N GLU A 199 -16.60 28.92 17.23
CA GLU A 199 -15.21 29.19 16.79
C GLU A 199 -14.79 28.28 15.65
N LEU A 200 -15.10 26.98 15.76
CA LEU A 200 -14.81 26.04 14.68
C LEU A 200 -15.57 26.42 13.39
N ASN A 201 -16.88 26.75 13.49
CA ASN A 201 -17.66 27.20 12.32
C ASN A 201 -17.11 28.50 11.71
N ALA A 202 -16.65 29.44 12.54
CA ALA A 202 -16.06 30.69 12.08
C ALA A 202 -14.71 30.41 11.35
N LEU A 203 -13.88 29.49 11.87
CA LEU A 203 -12.65 29.06 11.22
C LEU A 203 -12.95 28.39 9.87
N LEU A 204 -13.90 27.45 9.81
CA LEU A 204 -14.28 26.79 8.57
C LEU A 204 -14.77 27.78 7.51
N ALA A 205 -15.56 28.79 7.91
CA ALA A 205 -15.97 29.86 6.98
C ALA A 205 -14.80 30.70 6.47
N SER A 206 -13.82 31.01 7.32
CA SER A 206 -12.58 31.72 6.91
C SER A 206 -11.75 30.89 5.94
N ILE A 207 -11.63 29.59 6.17
CA ILE A 207 -10.92 28.66 5.28
C ILE A 207 -11.56 28.67 3.88
N GLU A 208 -12.88 28.58 3.78
CA GLU A 208 -13.61 28.63 2.52
C GLU A 208 -13.38 29.96 1.73
N GLU A 209 -13.15 31.06 2.44
CA GLU A 209 -12.91 32.36 1.80
C GLU A 209 -11.45 32.58 1.41
N GLU A 210 -10.49 32.05 2.20
CA GLU A 210 -9.06 32.44 2.13
C GLU A 210 -8.17 31.36 1.53
N VAL A 211 -8.54 30.09 1.62
CA VAL A 211 -7.73 28.94 1.18
C VAL A 211 -8.28 28.41 -0.13
N SER A 212 -7.41 28.17 -1.11
CA SER A 212 -7.82 27.52 -2.37
C SER A 212 -8.30 26.10 -2.12
N SER A 213 -9.37 25.68 -2.78
CA SER A 213 -9.91 24.32 -2.70
C SER A 213 -8.91 23.21 -3.05
N ASP A 214 -7.87 23.54 -3.86
CA ASP A 214 -6.78 22.62 -4.21
C ASP A 214 -5.72 22.52 -3.11
N THR A 215 -5.79 23.33 -2.06
CA THR A 215 -4.82 23.34 -0.95
C THR A 215 -5.34 22.44 0.16
N PRO A 216 -4.61 21.38 0.53
CA PRO A 216 -4.95 20.54 1.67
C PRO A 216 -4.97 21.34 2.98
N VAL A 217 -5.96 21.07 3.82
CA VAL A 217 -6.16 21.70 5.12
C VAL A 217 -6.10 20.66 6.22
N TYR A 218 -5.24 20.90 7.21
CA TYR A 218 -5.11 20.04 8.38
C TYR A 218 -5.61 20.76 9.62
N LEU A 219 -6.57 20.14 10.32
CA LEU A 219 -7.10 20.62 11.59
C LEU A 219 -6.69 19.69 12.72
N HIS A 220 -6.00 20.23 13.72
CA HIS A 220 -5.66 19.55 14.95
C HIS A 220 -6.59 20.02 16.06
N LEU A 221 -7.73 19.34 16.18
CA LEU A 221 -8.83 19.74 17.07
C LEU A 221 -8.49 19.45 18.54
N PRO A 222 -8.84 20.36 19.47
CA PRO A 222 -8.68 20.15 20.90
C PRO A 222 -9.63 19.05 21.43
N ALA A 223 -9.34 18.54 22.62
CA ALA A 223 -10.16 17.56 23.33
C ALA A 223 -11.40 18.21 23.96
N VAL A 224 -12.34 18.66 23.12
CA VAL A 224 -13.58 19.31 23.51
C VAL A 224 -14.79 18.66 22.84
N THR A 225 -16.00 19.02 23.30
CA THR A 225 -17.26 18.60 22.68
C THR A 225 -17.82 19.72 21.82
N TYR A 226 -18.06 19.42 20.53
CA TYR A 226 -18.74 20.30 19.59
C TYR A 226 -20.21 19.92 19.50
N ASP A 227 -21.10 20.83 19.91
CA ASP A 227 -22.53 20.62 19.86
C ASP A 227 -23.12 21.18 18.55
N GLY A 228 -24.03 20.41 17.94
CA GLY A 228 -24.68 20.79 16.69
C GLY A 228 -23.93 20.37 15.44
N ASP A 229 -24.54 20.66 14.28
CA ASP A 229 -24.05 20.18 12.99
C ASP A 229 -22.83 20.99 12.53
N ILE A 230 -21.85 20.29 12.00
CA ILE A 230 -20.62 20.86 11.42
C ILE A 230 -20.52 20.44 9.95
N THR A 231 -20.14 21.40 9.10
CA THR A 231 -19.90 21.12 7.67
C THR A 231 -18.47 21.52 7.31
N PHE A 232 -17.69 20.54 6.88
CA PHE A 232 -16.42 20.76 6.23
C PHE A 232 -16.65 20.95 4.73
N GLY A 233 -16.13 22.03 4.18
CA GLY A 233 -16.33 22.44 2.79
C GLY A 233 -15.54 21.62 1.78
N ASP A 234 -15.39 22.15 0.57
CA ASP A 234 -14.80 21.45 -0.57
C ASP A 234 -13.27 21.60 -0.62
N HIS A 235 -12.59 20.93 0.31
CA HIS A 235 -11.13 20.84 0.39
C HIS A 235 -10.68 19.38 0.57
N VAL A 236 -9.38 19.14 0.42
CA VAL A 236 -8.75 17.95 0.98
C VAL A 236 -8.52 18.19 2.47
N TRP A 237 -9.14 17.37 3.31
CA TRP A 237 -9.12 17.52 4.75
C TRP A 237 -8.28 16.44 5.45
N GLY A 238 -7.44 16.86 6.40
CA GLY A 238 -6.90 16.02 7.45
C GLY A 238 -7.38 16.52 8.81
N ILE A 239 -8.21 15.74 9.50
CA ILE A 239 -8.85 16.17 10.76
C ILE A 239 -8.44 15.19 11.85
N SER A 240 -7.60 15.63 12.77
CA SER A 240 -7.19 14.83 13.92
C SER A 240 -7.80 15.35 15.21
N GLY A 241 -8.43 14.46 15.95
CA GLY A 241 -8.88 14.74 17.31
C GLY A 241 -7.74 14.63 18.32
N SER A 242 -7.95 15.18 19.49
CA SER A 242 -7.04 15.13 20.64
C SER A 242 -7.68 14.44 21.83
N LYS A 243 -6.83 13.98 22.74
CA LYS A 243 -7.23 13.41 24.03
C LYS A 243 -6.48 14.11 25.16
N ASP A 244 -7.22 14.59 26.17
CA ASP A 244 -6.64 15.14 27.41
C ASP A 244 -7.37 14.54 28.63
N GLY A 245 -6.69 13.65 29.33
CA GLY A 245 -7.27 12.83 30.40
C GLY A 245 -8.41 11.96 29.85
N ASP A 246 -9.61 12.19 30.34
CA ASP A 246 -10.84 11.51 29.90
C ASP A 246 -11.56 12.27 28.77
N ALA A 247 -11.18 13.52 28.50
CA ALA A 247 -11.76 14.30 27.40
C ALA A 247 -11.18 13.83 26.07
N VAL A 248 -12.04 13.73 25.05
CA VAL A 248 -11.69 13.39 23.67
C VAL A 248 -12.44 14.37 22.76
N THR A 249 -11.86 14.74 21.64
CA THR A 249 -12.59 15.51 20.61
C THR A 249 -13.87 14.78 20.26
N THR A 250 -15.02 15.41 20.50
CA THR A 250 -16.34 14.78 20.37
C THR A 250 -17.30 15.66 19.57
N PHE A 251 -17.98 15.09 18.57
CA PHE A 251 -19.09 15.72 17.86
C PHE A 251 -20.41 15.12 18.30
N THR A 252 -21.40 15.98 18.63
CA THR A 252 -22.74 15.52 19.04
C THR A 252 -23.83 15.81 17.99
N GLY A 253 -23.53 16.59 16.95
CA GLY A 253 -24.35 16.81 15.77
C GLY A 253 -23.83 16.08 14.53
N THR A 254 -24.55 16.20 13.43
CA THR A 254 -24.13 15.63 12.14
C THR A 254 -22.86 16.32 11.64
N VAL A 255 -21.84 15.53 11.31
CA VAL A 255 -20.65 16.01 10.58
C VAL A 255 -20.86 15.71 9.10
N SER A 256 -20.90 16.75 8.27
CA SER A 256 -20.96 16.63 6.82
C SER A 256 -19.60 16.95 6.21
N ILE A 257 -19.08 16.04 5.39
CA ILE A 257 -17.85 16.27 4.61
C ILE A 257 -18.26 16.49 3.15
N LYS A 258 -18.14 17.73 2.69
CA LYS A 258 -18.40 18.09 1.29
C LYS A 258 -17.14 17.82 0.46
N GLY A 259 -17.32 17.68 -0.84
CA GLY A 259 -16.22 17.48 -1.76
C GLY A 259 -16.73 17.12 -3.16
N HIS A 260 -15.82 17.16 -4.12
CA HIS A 260 -16.05 16.73 -5.50
C HIS A 260 -15.10 15.55 -5.84
N ASP A 261 -15.21 15.04 -7.05
CA ASP A 261 -14.34 13.97 -7.53
C ASP A 261 -12.85 14.35 -7.38
N GLY A 262 -12.10 13.52 -6.67
CA GLY A 262 -10.68 13.71 -6.39
C GLY A 262 -10.37 14.27 -4.99
N ASN A 263 -11.36 14.85 -4.29
CA ASN A 263 -11.17 15.26 -2.91
C ASN A 263 -11.36 14.08 -1.94
N TYR A 264 -10.67 14.15 -0.82
CA TYR A 264 -10.80 13.18 0.26
C TYR A 264 -10.67 13.85 1.62
N ALA A 265 -11.09 13.15 2.66
CA ALA A 265 -10.93 13.57 4.04
C ALA A 265 -10.45 12.40 4.90
N ASP A 266 -9.40 12.65 5.69
CA ASP A 266 -8.91 11.72 6.70
C ASP A 266 -9.34 12.24 8.08
N LEU A 267 -10.11 11.44 8.83
CA LEU A 267 -10.52 11.73 10.19
C LEU A 267 -9.93 10.71 11.16
N SER A 268 -9.28 11.17 12.21
CA SER A 268 -8.64 10.27 13.18
C SER A 268 -8.85 10.69 14.63
N GLY A 269 -9.02 9.71 15.53
CA GLY A 269 -9.06 9.92 16.97
C GLY A 269 -10.26 10.74 17.47
N ILE A 270 -11.44 10.60 16.84
CA ILE A 270 -12.62 11.43 17.08
C ILE A 270 -13.77 10.56 17.58
N ASN A 271 -14.51 11.07 18.60
CA ASN A 271 -15.77 10.50 19.02
C ASN A 271 -16.96 11.20 18.33
N PHE A 272 -17.96 10.42 17.94
CA PHE A 272 -19.25 10.86 17.43
C PHE A 272 -20.34 10.31 18.35
N GLU A 273 -20.94 11.16 19.19
CA GLU A 273 -21.91 10.79 20.22
C GLU A 273 -23.29 11.39 19.91
N GLY A 274 -24.14 10.60 19.27
CA GLY A 274 -25.46 11.06 18.81
C GLY A 274 -26.60 10.79 19.76
N LYS A 275 -27.77 11.34 19.38
CA LYS A 275 -29.08 11.04 19.96
C LYS A 275 -30.09 10.77 18.84
N GLY A 276 -29.69 9.98 17.84
CA GLY A 276 -30.40 9.75 16.59
C GLY A 276 -29.82 10.56 15.43
N GLY A 277 -30.42 10.50 14.24
CA GLY A 277 -29.92 11.14 13.03
C GLY A 277 -28.70 10.47 12.41
N ILE A 278 -27.86 11.23 11.70
CA ILE A 278 -26.66 10.76 11.02
C ILE A 278 -25.44 11.34 11.73
N GLY A 279 -24.48 10.49 12.09
CA GLY A 279 -23.22 10.93 12.68
C GLY A 279 -22.27 11.55 11.65
N LEU A 280 -21.89 10.79 10.63
CA LEU A 280 -21.08 11.25 9.52
C LEU A 280 -21.82 11.11 8.19
N ASP A 281 -22.00 12.22 7.49
CA ASP A 281 -22.61 12.31 6.17
C ASP A 281 -21.54 12.69 5.13
N ALA A 282 -21.02 11.69 4.43
CA ALA A 282 -19.92 11.86 3.50
C ALA A 282 -20.41 12.10 2.05
N TYR A 283 -19.81 13.08 1.39
CA TYR A 283 -20.02 13.41 -0.04
C TYR A 283 -18.76 13.26 -0.89
N CYS A 284 -17.66 12.82 -0.32
CA CYS A 284 -16.42 12.48 -1.00
C CYS A 284 -15.84 11.19 -0.40
N LEU A 285 -14.63 10.83 -0.78
CA LEU A 285 -13.90 9.75 -0.10
C LEU A 285 -13.56 10.19 1.32
N VAL A 286 -13.93 9.38 2.31
CA VAL A 286 -13.54 9.59 3.72
C VAL A 286 -12.83 8.35 4.24
N LEU A 287 -11.68 8.56 4.90
CA LEU A 287 -11.01 7.55 5.68
C LEU A 287 -11.18 7.86 7.17
N LEU A 288 -11.69 6.90 7.92
CA LEU A 288 -11.81 6.94 9.38
C LEU A 288 -10.75 6.04 10.00
N THR A 289 -10.00 6.57 10.97
CA THR A 289 -9.02 5.80 11.75
C THR A 289 -9.20 6.09 13.23
N ASP A 290 -9.32 5.05 14.07
CA ASP A 290 -9.47 5.19 15.53
C ASP A 290 -10.63 6.16 15.92
N CYS A 291 -11.77 6.07 15.23
CA CYS A 291 -12.97 6.85 15.50
C CYS A 291 -14.03 6.00 16.20
N ASN A 292 -14.82 6.63 17.09
CA ASN A 292 -15.88 5.96 17.84
C ASN A 292 -17.24 6.57 17.54
N PHE A 293 -18.24 5.75 17.21
CA PHE A 293 -19.60 6.19 16.89
C PHE A 293 -20.60 5.51 17.83
N THR A 294 -21.41 6.30 18.50
CA THR A 294 -22.46 5.78 19.40
C THR A 294 -23.73 6.63 19.40
N GLY A 295 -24.90 6.00 19.51
CA GLY A 295 -26.20 6.65 19.71
C GLY A 295 -26.86 7.22 18.46
N TRP A 296 -26.47 6.81 17.27
CA TRP A 296 -26.98 7.31 15.99
C TRP A 296 -28.07 6.43 15.39
N ASP A 297 -28.98 7.01 14.59
CA ASP A 297 -29.84 6.23 13.70
C ASP A 297 -28.99 5.62 12.56
N THR A 298 -28.00 6.39 12.04
CA THR A 298 -26.95 5.89 11.15
C THR A 298 -25.63 6.54 11.54
N ALA A 299 -24.67 5.74 11.98
CA ALA A 299 -23.41 6.30 12.48
C ALA A 299 -22.56 6.93 11.38
N ALA A 300 -22.32 6.22 10.29
CA ALA A 300 -21.64 6.75 9.11
C ALA A 300 -22.32 6.27 7.83
N VAL A 301 -22.49 7.16 6.85
CA VAL A 301 -23.12 6.82 5.58
C VAL A 301 -22.29 7.28 4.39
N SER A 302 -22.08 6.35 3.45
CA SER A 302 -21.59 6.65 2.10
C SER A 302 -22.78 6.88 1.19
N GLN A 303 -22.92 8.08 0.60
CA GLN A 303 -23.99 8.39 -0.34
C GLN A 303 -23.53 9.29 -1.49
N ASN A 304 -24.28 9.30 -2.60
CA ASN A 304 -24.08 10.23 -3.71
C ASN A 304 -22.65 10.23 -4.33
N GLY A 305 -22.03 9.06 -4.43
CA GLY A 305 -20.66 8.94 -4.97
C GLY A 305 -19.56 9.01 -3.92
N ALA A 306 -19.93 9.18 -2.65
CA ALA A 306 -18.98 9.10 -1.55
C ALA A 306 -18.61 7.65 -1.22
N TRP A 307 -17.48 7.50 -0.57
CA TRP A 307 -17.03 6.24 -0.01
C TRP A 307 -16.43 6.47 1.38
N VAL A 308 -16.90 5.74 2.39
CA VAL A 308 -16.33 5.79 3.74
C VAL A 308 -15.55 4.50 3.97
N ASN A 309 -14.24 4.61 4.12
CA ASN A 309 -13.40 3.55 4.65
C ASN A 309 -13.24 3.72 6.17
N ALA A 310 -13.12 2.63 6.91
CA ALA A 310 -12.95 2.66 8.35
C ALA A 310 -11.95 1.61 8.82
N MET A 311 -10.97 2.02 9.60
CA MET A 311 -9.94 1.15 10.19
C MET A 311 -9.83 1.44 11.68
N GLU A 312 -9.76 0.38 12.50
CA GLU A 312 -9.58 0.50 13.95
C GLU A 312 -10.69 1.32 14.65
N CYS A 313 -11.86 1.44 14.01
CA CYS A 313 -13.01 2.21 14.51
C CYS A 313 -13.95 1.34 15.33
N THR A 314 -14.72 2.01 16.20
CA THR A 314 -15.80 1.39 16.97
C THR A 314 -17.16 1.97 16.56
N PHE A 315 -18.08 1.11 16.16
CA PHE A 315 -19.48 1.44 15.91
C PHE A 315 -20.32 0.69 16.93
N ALA A 316 -20.84 1.39 17.95
CA ALA A 316 -21.53 0.74 19.05
C ALA A 316 -22.84 1.42 19.42
N ASN A 317 -23.88 0.65 19.75
CA ASN A 317 -25.19 1.16 20.17
C ASN A 317 -25.85 2.10 19.16
N ASN A 318 -25.72 1.84 17.85
CA ASN A 318 -26.39 2.57 16.79
C ASN A 318 -27.55 1.74 16.20
N THR A 319 -28.55 2.40 15.59
CA THR A 319 -29.54 1.65 14.81
C THR A 319 -28.86 1.02 13.58
N VAL A 320 -28.04 1.80 12.86
CA VAL A 320 -27.15 1.31 11.79
C VAL A 320 -25.73 1.82 12.04
N GLY A 321 -24.75 0.95 12.08
CA GLY A 321 -23.34 1.33 12.24
C GLY A 321 -22.80 1.98 10.96
N LEU A 322 -22.48 1.19 9.96
CA LEU A 322 -21.97 1.67 8.68
C LEU A 322 -22.96 1.39 7.56
N LYS A 323 -23.29 2.42 6.76
CA LYS A 323 -24.26 2.31 5.67
C LYS A 323 -23.66 2.68 4.32
N PHE A 324 -23.85 1.80 3.34
CA PHE A 324 -23.52 2.04 1.94
C PHE A 324 -24.81 2.31 1.15
N SER A 325 -24.95 3.52 0.62
CA SER A 325 -26.05 3.94 -0.23
C SER A 325 -25.53 4.83 -1.36
N THR A 326 -24.49 4.37 -2.04
CA THR A 326 -23.81 5.10 -3.09
C THR A 326 -24.15 4.54 -4.48
N THR A 327 -24.09 5.39 -5.49
CA THR A 327 -24.36 5.05 -6.89
C THR A 327 -23.09 5.03 -7.75
N MET A 328 -21.94 5.38 -7.17
CA MET A 328 -20.64 5.36 -7.87
C MET A 328 -19.76 4.25 -7.32
N ALA A 329 -19.13 3.48 -8.23
CA ALA A 329 -18.04 2.61 -7.89
C ALA A 329 -16.79 3.44 -7.61
N TYR A 330 -16.09 3.13 -6.52
CA TYR A 330 -14.80 3.73 -6.24
C TYR A 330 -13.70 2.76 -6.66
N GLY A 331 -12.65 3.28 -7.31
CA GLY A 331 -11.57 2.46 -7.88
C GLY A 331 -10.49 2.00 -6.90
N THR A 332 -10.69 2.16 -5.60
CA THR A 332 -9.76 1.69 -4.56
C THR A 332 -10.37 0.54 -3.78
N ALA A 333 -9.55 -0.42 -3.37
CA ALA A 333 -10.00 -1.53 -2.53
C ALA A 333 -10.55 -0.99 -1.20
N PRO A 334 -11.79 -1.37 -0.81
CA PRO A 334 -12.37 -0.94 0.44
C PRO A 334 -11.62 -1.55 1.62
N ASN A 335 -11.32 -0.73 2.62
CA ASN A 335 -10.58 -1.16 3.79
C ASN A 335 -11.44 -0.97 5.07
N TYR A 336 -11.77 -2.08 5.72
CA TYR A 336 -12.58 -2.13 6.94
C TYR A 336 -11.95 -3.04 8.00
N VAL A 337 -10.63 -3.03 8.10
CA VAL A 337 -9.89 -3.92 9.00
C VAL A 337 -9.94 -3.44 10.46
N ASN A 338 -9.93 -4.41 11.38
CA ASN A 338 -9.81 -4.20 12.82
C ASN A 338 -10.90 -3.30 13.45
N ASN A 339 -12.09 -3.23 12.86
CA ASN A 339 -13.19 -2.48 13.45
C ASN A 339 -13.93 -3.31 14.51
N THR A 340 -14.61 -2.61 15.43
CA THR A 340 -15.53 -3.21 16.37
C THR A 340 -16.96 -2.73 16.06
N PHE A 341 -17.86 -3.67 15.81
CA PHE A 341 -19.29 -3.42 15.64
C PHE A 341 -20.02 -4.11 16.79
N ALA A 342 -20.54 -3.32 17.75
CA ALA A 342 -21.11 -3.85 18.98
C ALA A 342 -22.49 -3.28 19.27
N ASP A 343 -23.44 -4.15 19.66
CA ASP A 343 -24.77 -3.77 20.15
C ASP A 343 -25.54 -2.82 19.19
N ASN A 344 -25.35 -2.97 17.86
CA ASN A 344 -26.10 -2.21 16.86
C ASN A 344 -27.39 -2.97 16.45
N GLY A 345 -28.40 -2.26 15.98
CA GLY A 345 -29.51 -2.89 15.28
C GLY A 345 -29.00 -3.60 14.00
N THR A 346 -28.33 -2.86 13.14
CA THR A 346 -27.59 -3.43 11.98
C THR A 346 -26.16 -2.88 11.99
N ALA A 347 -25.16 -3.75 12.10
CA ALA A 347 -23.79 -3.29 12.15
C ALA A 347 -23.34 -2.68 10.81
N VAL A 348 -23.58 -3.41 9.70
CA VAL A 348 -23.27 -2.96 8.35
C VAL A 348 -24.49 -3.15 7.44
N CYS A 349 -24.90 -2.09 6.75
CA CYS A 349 -26.01 -2.12 5.79
C CYS A 349 -25.51 -1.73 4.39
N ILE A 350 -25.64 -2.62 3.41
CA ILE A 350 -25.27 -2.39 2.02
C ILE A 350 -26.56 -2.31 1.19
N ASP A 351 -27.15 -1.08 1.12
CA ASP A 351 -28.36 -0.82 0.35
C ASP A 351 -28.06 -0.74 -1.16
N SER A 352 -26.99 -0.02 -1.52
CA SER A 352 -26.56 0.20 -2.89
C SER A 352 -25.05 0.44 -2.92
N LEU A 353 -24.32 -0.38 -3.67
CA LEU A 353 -22.89 -0.28 -3.85
C LEU A 353 -22.51 -0.91 -5.19
N PRO A 354 -22.29 -0.12 -6.25
CA PRO A 354 -21.81 -0.64 -7.53
C PRO A 354 -20.31 -0.96 -7.47
N GLY A 355 -19.85 -1.80 -8.39
CA GLY A 355 -18.47 -2.26 -8.47
C GLY A 355 -18.31 -3.73 -8.10
N ASN A 356 -17.08 -4.23 -8.24
CA ASN A 356 -16.74 -5.63 -7.99
C ASN A 356 -15.68 -5.76 -6.88
N GLU A 357 -15.28 -4.66 -6.27
CA GLU A 357 -14.32 -4.63 -5.17
C GLU A 357 -14.91 -5.37 -3.97
N VAL A 358 -14.13 -6.28 -3.38
CA VAL A 358 -14.57 -7.04 -2.21
C VAL A 358 -14.41 -6.18 -0.96
N ILE A 359 -15.48 -6.04 -0.16
CA ILE A 359 -15.39 -5.40 1.16
C ILE A 359 -14.73 -6.40 2.11
N ASP A 360 -13.53 -6.07 2.61
CA ASP A 360 -12.76 -6.94 3.53
C ASP A 360 -12.89 -6.44 4.98
N PHE A 361 -13.43 -7.30 5.87
CA PHE A 361 -13.54 -7.06 7.30
C PHE A 361 -12.48 -7.81 8.13
N ALA A 362 -11.30 -8.05 7.57
CA ALA A 362 -10.24 -8.77 8.28
C ALA A 362 -9.92 -8.15 9.65
N GLY A 363 -9.87 -8.98 10.70
CA GLY A 363 -9.61 -8.56 12.07
C GLY A 363 -10.76 -7.81 12.76
N SER A 364 -11.87 -7.55 12.06
CA SER A 364 -13.03 -6.90 12.67
C SER A 364 -13.83 -7.85 13.55
N VAL A 365 -14.47 -7.29 14.59
CA VAL A 365 -15.30 -8.02 15.55
C VAL A 365 -16.74 -7.53 15.46
N PHE A 366 -17.68 -8.48 15.35
CA PHE A 366 -19.12 -8.26 15.37
C PHE A 366 -19.69 -8.93 16.62
N SER A 367 -20.28 -8.14 17.54
CA SER A 367 -20.80 -8.69 18.80
C SER A 367 -22.11 -8.02 19.21
N GLY A 368 -23.09 -8.80 19.65
CA GLY A 368 -24.34 -8.30 20.20
C GLY A 368 -25.23 -7.54 19.22
N ASN A 369 -24.97 -7.53 17.90
CA ASN A 369 -25.78 -6.85 16.91
C ASN A 369 -27.05 -7.68 16.61
N ASP A 370 -28.20 -7.03 16.35
CA ASP A 370 -29.40 -7.75 15.88
C ASP A 370 -29.14 -8.35 14.46
N THR A 371 -28.41 -7.62 13.64
CA THR A 371 -27.94 -8.06 12.31
C THR A 371 -26.50 -7.58 12.08
N ASP A 372 -25.57 -8.49 11.83
CA ASP A 372 -24.18 -8.11 11.60
C ASP A 372 -24.00 -7.47 10.22
N ILE A 373 -24.47 -8.09 9.15
CA ILE A 373 -24.35 -7.58 7.78
C ILE A 373 -25.69 -7.76 7.04
N GLU A 374 -26.34 -6.65 6.70
CA GLU A 374 -27.50 -6.62 5.81
C GLU A 374 -27.06 -6.22 4.41
N ASN A 375 -26.91 -7.19 3.49
CA ASN A 375 -26.42 -6.98 2.13
C ASN A 375 -27.56 -7.05 1.11
N LYS A 376 -28.24 -5.94 0.84
CA LYS A 376 -29.34 -5.84 -0.13
C LYS A 376 -28.84 -5.71 -1.57
N ALA A 377 -27.60 -5.28 -1.75
CA ALA A 377 -26.99 -5.06 -3.07
C ALA A 377 -26.36 -6.33 -3.65
N ASP A 378 -26.34 -7.44 -2.90
CA ASP A 378 -25.63 -8.69 -3.25
C ASP A 378 -24.14 -8.44 -3.59
N HIS A 379 -23.54 -7.47 -2.91
CA HIS A 379 -22.14 -7.07 -3.10
C HIS A 379 -21.17 -8.09 -2.46
N ALA A 380 -19.99 -8.26 -3.04
CA ALA A 380 -18.99 -9.18 -2.52
C ALA A 380 -18.41 -8.70 -1.17
N VAL A 381 -18.47 -9.56 -0.14
CA VAL A 381 -17.97 -9.28 1.21
C VAL A 381 -17.08 -10.43 1.66
N ASP A 382 -15.88 -10.13 2.15
CA ASP A 382 -14.98 -11.10 2.79
C ASP A 382 -15.01 -10.92 4.31
N THR A 383 -15.47 -11.97 5.00
CA THR A 383 -15.52 -12.06 6.45
C THR A 383 -14.69 -13.23 7.00
N ALA A 384 -13.86 -13.85 6.15
CA ALA A 384 -13.12 -15.07 6.52
C ALA A 384 -12.16 -14.87 7.71
N LYS A 385 -11.72 -13.63 7.94
CA LYS A 385 -10.84 -13.25 9.05
C LYS A 385 -11.54 -12.36 10.09
N ALA A 386 -12.86 -12.18 10.02
CA ALA A 386 -13.64 -11.48 11.03
C ALA A 386 -14.08 -12.43 12.15
N THR A 387 -14.41 -11.87 13.32
CA THR A 387 -14.95 -12.60 14.47
C THR A 387 -16.41 -12.22 14.68
N PHE A 388 -17.27 -13.22 14.94
CA PHE A 388 -18.68 -13.04 15.25
C PHE A 388 -18.98 -13.65 16.63
N GLU A 389 -19.53 -12.84 17.60
CA GLU A 389 -19.76 -13.22 19.00
C GLU A 389 -21.22 -13.03 19.41
#